data_94eecbef090d1d1f214714a5a0a97ffa
#
_entry.id   94eecbef090d1d1f214714a5a0a97ffa
#
_cell.length_a   1.000
_cell.length_b   1.000
_cell.length_c   1.000
_cell.angle_alpha   90.00
_cell.angle_beta   90.00
_cell.angle_gamma   90.00
#
_symmetry.space_group_name_H-M   'P 1'
#
loop_
_entity.id
_entity.type
_entity.pdbx_description
1 polymer ?
#
loop_
_entity_poly.entity_id
_entity_poly.type
_entity_poly.pdbx_seq_one_letter_code
_entity_poly.pdbx_strand_id
1 'polypeptide(L)'
;MSSLLPELPYDDWESTKAAVHLVTQIMGKIKLALHPKHPHWWHVTLRLSPRGLTTGTIPVGDRNLEVRLDVSRLQLEISTSEGFDKTVALQDRSIAQIYEEVTQVLTQAGHPVKLLAKPYDMPHSDVPFPNDQLARSCNVPAVEKWWHILRFCHDTFETFAGRSYARTSPVQLFWHSFDFVVTRFTGRIAPNHGQGDRRSDVEAYTHEVVSFGFWPGDPKTRFPGFYSYTAPEPAGLAEHPLQPSAAWWQDLGASHLALLKYDDVRSASDPKEALLSFLQSAWEAGAAASNVRDLDTLDPTPLWDELDERFPFTKNRERR
;
A
#
# COMPACT_ATOMS: atom_id res chain seq x y z
N MET A 1 -10.51 15.24 -20.14
CA MET A 1 -10.73 13.85 -20.62
C MET A 1 -10.26 12.95 -19.50
N SER A 2 -11.19 12.22 -18.85
CA SER A 2 -10.84 11.19 -17.88
C SER A 2 -10.03 10.13 -18.63
N SER A 3 -8.75 9.95 -18.30
CA SER A 3 -7.97 8.84 -18.87
C SER A 3 -8.60 7.57 -18.35
N LEU A 4 -9.10 6.73 -19.25
CA LEU A 4 -9.64 5.42 -18.91
C LEU A 4 -8.61 4.66 -18.08
N LEU A 5 -9.04 4.09 -16.97
CA LEU A 5 -8.18 3.25 -16.13
C LEU A 5 -7.73 2.02 -16.95
N PRO A 6 -6.42 1.70 -16.98
CA PRO A 6 -5.91 0.65 -17.84
C PRO A 6 -6.30 -0.74 -17.36
N GLU A 7 -6.42 -1.67 -18.27
CA GLU A 7 -6.48 -3.10 -17.95
C GLU A 7 -5.12 -3.59 -17.44
N LEU A 8 -5.16 -4.48 -16.45
CA LEU A 8 -3.97 -5.13 -15.92
C LEU A 8 -4.25 -6.62 -15.66
N PRO A 9 -4.47 -7.44 -16.71
CA PRO A 9 -4.63 -8.87 -16.55
C PRO A 9 -3.39 -9.46 -15.89
N TYR A 10 -3.60 -10.31 -14.87
CA TYR A 10 -2.50 -10.85 -14.07
C TYR A 10 -1.46 -11.60 -14.93
N ASP A 11 -1.95 -12.37 -15.91
CA ASP A 11 -1.11 -13.18 -16.80
C ASP A 11 -0.14 -12.34 -17.64
N ASP A 12 -0.53 -11.12 -18.00
CA ASP A 12 0.26 -10.24 -18.87
C ASP A 12 1.47 -9.62 -18.16
N TRP A 13 1.49 -9.66 -16.82
CA TRP A 13 2.56 -9.01 -16.07
C TRP A 13 3.08 -9.79 -14.86
N GLU A 14 2.68 -11.03 -14.67
CA GLU A 14 3.08 -11.87 -13.53
C GLU A 14 4.61 -11.88 -13.30
N SER A 15 5.40 -12.10 -14.36
CA SER A 15 6.87 -12.09 -14.28
C SER A 15 7.42 -10.70 -13.95
N THR A 16 6.86 -9.67 -14.55
CA THR A 16 7.20 -8.26 -14.28
C THR A 16 6.84 -7.86 -12.86
N LYS A 17 5.63 -8.23 -12.40
CA LYS A 17 5.21 -8.04 -11.01
C LYS A 17 6.19 -8.68 -10.04
N ALA A 18 6.60 -9.93 -10.28
CA ALA A 18 7.56 -10.63 -9.43
C ALA A 18 8.91 -9.89 -9.35
N ALA A 19 9.41 -9.38 -10.48
CA ALA A 19 10.65 -8.60 -10.52
C ALA A 19 10.53 -7.29 -9.71
N VAL A 20 9.47 -6.50 -9.95
CA VAL A 20 9.23 -5.24 -9.24
C VAL A 20 8.99 -5.49 -7.76
N HIS A 21 8.28 -6.55 -7.40
CA HIS A 21 8.06 -6.94 -6.00
C HIS A 21 9.39 -7.24 -5.29
N LEU A 22 10.32 -7.98 -5.90
CA LEU A 22 11.65 -8.23 -5.34
C LEU A 22 12.46 -6.94 -5.13
N VAL A 23 12.36 -5.98 -6.06
CA VAL A 23 12.99 -4.67 -5.91
C VAL A 23 12.39 -3.89 -4.73
N THR A 24 11.07 -3.89 -4.59
CA THR A 24 10.41 -3.24 -3.43
C THR A 24 10.76 -3.90 -2.10
N GLN A 25 11.04 -5.22 -2.11
CA GLN A 25 11.57 -5.92 -0.94
C GLN A 25 12.95 -5.37 -0.52
N ILE A 26 13.85 -5.10 -1.47
CA ILE A 26 15.16 -4.49 -1.17
C ILE A 26 14.96 -3.10 -0.55
N MET A 27 14.13 -2.25 -1.17
CA MET A 27 13.82 -0.90 -0.66
C MET A 27 13.24 -0.96 0.77
N GLY A 28 12.27 -1.83 0.99
CA GLY A 28 11.62 -1.99 2.28
C GLY A 28 12.56 -2.50 3.37
N LYS A 29 13.49 -3.37 3.03
CA LYS A 29 14.51 -3.86 3.98
C LYS A 29 15.55 -2.80 4.35
N ILE A 30 15.88 -1.88 3.45
CA ILE A 30 16.68 -0.69 3.79
C ILE A 30 15.94 0.13 4.85
N LYS A 31 14.66 0.38 4.60
CA LYS A 31 13.81 1.13 5.53
C LYS A 31 13.66 0.42 6.88
N LEU A 32 13.41 -0.89 6.86
CA LEU A 32 13.33 -1.72 8.08
C LEU A 32 14.61 -1.65 8.91
N ALA A 33 15.78 -1.59 8.27
CA ALA A 33 17.06 -1.57 8.95
C ALA A 33 17.44 -0.19 9.54
N LEU A 34 17.02 0.89 8.89
CA LEU A 34 17.50 2.24 9.17
C LEU A 34 16.45 3.17 9.79
N HIS A 35 15.17 3.02 9.43
CA HIS A 35 14.14 3.94 9.89
C HIS A 35 13.76 3.69 11.35
N PRO A 36 13.58 4.72 12.17
CA PRO A 36 13.02 4.59 13.52
C PRO A 36 11.69 3.85 13.52
N LYS A 37 11.45 3.04 14.55
CA LYS A 37 10.22 2.26 14.67
C LYS A 37 8.99 3.14 14.83
N HIS A 38 7.93 2.77 14.14
CA HIS A 38 6.57 3.32 14.33
C HIS A 38 5.58 2.20 14.63
N PRO A 39 4.50 2.46 15.37
CA PRO A 39 3.43 1.49 15.58
C PRO A 39 2.91 0.94 14.27
N HIS A 40 2.37 -0.26 14.31
CA HIS A 40 1.73 -0.95 13.19
C HIS A 40 2.63 -1.13 11.95
N TRP A 41 3.95 -1.15 12.13
CA TRP A 41 4.95 -1.31 11.07
C TRP A 41 4.94 -0.19 10.01
N TRP A 42 4.37 0.98 10.29
CA TRP A 42 4.32 2.08 9.31
C TRP A 42 5.71 2.61 8.92
N HIS A 43 6.73 2.33 9.72
CA HIS A 43 8.11 2.71 9.42
C HIS A 43 8.76 1.89 8.31
N VAL A 44 8.18 0.74 7.89
CA VAL A 44 8.78 -0.10 6.85
C VAL A 44 8.15 0.09 5.47
N THR A 45 6.98 0.71 5.40
CA THR A 45 6.18 0.83 4.19
C THR A 45 6.75 1.80 3.18
N LEU A 46 6.43 1.62 1.91
CA LEU A 46 6.75 2.55 0.84
C LEU A 46 5.58 3.50 0.59
N ARG A 47 5.88 4.67 0.03
CA ARG A 47 4.91 5.69 -0.33
C ARG A 47 4.86 5.87 -1.83
N LEU A 48 3.71 6.37 -2.32
CA LEU A 48 3.66 6.83 -3.69
C LEU A 48 4.50 8.10 -3.85
N SER A 49 5.18 8.23 -4.97
CA SER A 49 5.89 9.44 -5.41
C SER A 49 5.43 9.85 -6.80
N PRO A 50 5.74 11.07 -7.26
CA PRO A 50 5.32 11.51 -8.59
C PRO A 50 5.79 10.63 -9.75
N ARG A 51 6.81 9.79 -9.55
CA ARG A 51 7.39 8.92 -10.58
C ARG A 51 7.41 7.43 -10.23
N GLY A 52 6.80 7.03 -9.12
CA GLY A 52 6.79 5.63 -8.68
C GLY A 52 6.64 5.49 -7.17
N LEU A 53 7.56 4.79 -6.52
CA LEU A 53 7.54 4.56 -5.08
C LEU A 53 8.76 5.17 -4.39
N THR A 54 8.62 5.51 -3.12
CA THR A 54 9.70 6.04 -2.29
C THR A 54 9.68 5.44 -0.88
N THR A 55 10.86 5.32 -0.28
CA THR A 55 11.00 5.12 1.17
C THR A 55 10.54 6.34 1.97
N GLY A 56 10.44 7.51 1.31
CA GLY A 56 10.48 8.79 2.00
C GLY A 56 11.85 9.00 2.66
N THR A 57 11.96 10.11 3.38
CA THR A 57 13.17 10.44 4.12
C THR A 57 13.41 9.44 5.26
N ILE A 58 14.56 8.78 5.25
CA ILE A 58 15.04 7.91 6.32
C ILE A 58 16.08 8.68 7.12
N PRO A 59 15.82 9.03 8.39
CA PRO A 59 16.82 9.69 9.23
C PRO A 59 17.91 8.70 9.64
N VAL A 60 19.19 9.05 9.40
CA VAL A 60 20.34 8.22 9.78
C VAL A 60 21.38 9.10 10.49
N GLY A 61 21.32 9.17 11.81
CA GLY A 61 22.11 10.10 12.61
C GLY A 61 21.70 11.55 12.32
N ASP A 62 22.67 12.37 11.92
CA ASP A 62 22.50 13.77 11.51
C ASP A 62 22.21 13.95 10.01
N ARG A 63 22.06 12.86 9.28
CA ARG A 63 21.86 12.80 7.82
C ARG A 63 20.54 12.16 7.44
N ASN A 64 20.17 12.32 6.19
CA ASN A 64 18.97 11.70 5.62
C ASN A 64 19.31 10.92 4.36
N LEU A 65 18.63 9.80 4.19
CA LEU A 65 18.70 8.95 3.02
C LEU A 65 17.30 8.80 2.42
N GLU A 66 17.18 8.79 1.11
CA GLU A 66 15.97 8.39 0.40
C GLU A 66 16.32 7.40 -0.72
N VAL A 67 15.47 6.38 -0.90
CA VAL A 67 15.51 5.47 -2.03
C VAL A 67 14.19 5.56 -2.78
N ARG A 68 14.24 5.86 -4.08
CA ARG A 68 13.07 5.95 -4.95
C ARG A 68 13.15 4.96 -6.08
N LEU A 69 12.02 4.37 -6.42
CA LEU A 69 11.82 3.61 -7.65
C LEU A 69 11.19 4.53 -8.69
N ASP A 70 11.92 4.84 -9.76
CA ASP A 70 11.37 5.49 -10.94
C ASP A 70 10.82 4.40 -11.89
N VAL A 71 9.50 4.35 -12.05
CA VAL A 71 8.84 3.30 -12.83
C VAL A 71 8.99 3.50 -14.34
N SER A 72 9.12 4.74 -14.80
CA SER A 72 9.26 5.03 -16.23
C SER A 72 10.66 4.74 -16.76
N ARG A 73 11.69 4.85 -15.89
CA ARG A 73 13.08 4.57 -16.19
C ARG A 73 13.53 3.21 -15.72
N LEU A 74 12.72 2.50 -14.96
CA LEU A 74 13.06 1.25 -14.28
C LEU A 74 14.44 1.32 -13.61
N GLN A 75 14.55 2.25 -12.66
CA GLN A 75 15.77 2.45 -11.87
C GLN A 75 15.46 2.79 -10.44
N LEU A 76 16.36 2.45 -9.53
CA LEU A 76 16.38 3.00 -8.18
C LEU A 76 17.23 4.27 -8.18
N GLU A 77 16.75 5.30 -7.53
CA GLU A 77 17.46 6.56 -7.25
C GLU A 77 17.77 6.58 -5.75
N ILE A 78 19.04 6.73 -5.39
CA ILE A 78 19.51 6.78 -4.00
C ILE A 78 20.15 8.13 -3.77
N SER A 79 19.57 8.92 -2.87
CA SER A 79 20.01 10.29 -2.58
C SER A 79 20.16 10.54 -1.09
N THR A 80 21.08 11.45 -0.74
CA THR A 80 21.30 11.87 0.66
C THR A 80 21.23 13.38 0.83
N SER A 81 21.07 13.83 2.07
CA SER A 81 21.07 15.27 2.43
C SER A 81 22.39 15.97 2.12
N GLU A 82 23.49 15.24 1.98
CA GLU A 82 24.84 15.76 1.66
C GLU A 82 25.08 15.93 0.15
N GLY A 83 24.05 15.71 -0.67
CA GLY A 83 24.14 15.88 -2.11
C GLY A 83 24.69 14.66 -2.85
N PHE A 84 24.78 13.51 -2.22
CA PHE A 84 25.06 12.26 -2.94
C PHE A 84 23.80 11.85 -3.72
N ASP A 85 23.97 11.49 -4.99
CA ASP A 85 22.91 11.02 -5.88
C ASP A 85 23.46 9.95 -6.82
N LYS A 86 22.85 8.80 -6.82
CA LYS A 86 23.20 7.65 -7.67
C LYS A 86 21.98 6.88 -8.11
N THR A 87 22.08 6.26 -9.28
CA THR A 87 21.03 5.41 -9.84
C THR A 87 21.52 3.97 -9.99
N VAL A 88 20.61 3.01 -9.84
CA VAL A 88 20.80 1.59 -10.08
C VAL A 88 19.76 1.15 -11.10
N ALA A 89 20.19 0.72 -12.28
CA ALA A 89 19.31 0.22 -13.33
C ALA A 89 18.71 -1.15 -12.94
N LEU A 90 17.47 -1.40 -13.38
CA LEU A 90 16.76 -2.64 -13.04
C LEU A 90 16.57 -3.57 -14.25
N GLN A 91 16.49 -3.01 -15.47
CA GLN A 91 16.17 -3.75 -16.68
C GLN A 91 17.24 -4.76 -17.03
N ASP A 92 16.84 -5.98 -17.40
CA ASP A 92 17.69 -7.08 -17.86
C ASP A 92 18.77 -7.50 -16.85
N ARG A 93 18.46 -7.36 -15.55
CA ARG A 93 19.39 -7.68 -14.47
C ARG A 93 18.82 -8.72 -13.50
N SER A 94 19.72 -9.43 -12.85
CA SER A 94 19.36 -10.32 -11.75
C SER A 94 19.19 -9.54 -10.45
N ILE A 95 18.40 -10.10 -9.52
CA ILE A 95 18.26 -9.52 -8.18
C ILE A 95 19.59 -9.49 -7.45
N ALA A 96 20.46 -10.48 -7.67
CA ALA A 96 21.81 -10.50 -7.10
C ALA A 96 22.63 -9.29 -7.54
N GLN A 97 22.63 -8.95 -8.82
CA GLN A 97 23.34 -7.77 -9.35
C GLN A 97 22.76 -6.46 -8.81
N ILE A 98 21.43 -6.33 -8.76
CA ILE A 98 20.76 -5.13 -8.21
C ILE A 98 21.08 -4.98 -6.72
N TYR A 99 20.96 -6.05 -5.95
CA TYR A 99 21.25 -6.05 -4.52
C TYR A 99 22.71 -5.70 -4.22
N GLU A 100 23.65 -6.27 -4.95
CA GLU A 100 25.08 -5.96 -4.82
C GLU A 100 25.33 -4.47 -5.07
N GLU A 101 24.85 -3.94 -6.21
CA GLU A 101 25.08 -2.52 -6.55
C GLU A 101 24.39 -1.59 -5.54
N VAL A 102 23.16 -1.87 -5.10
CA VAL A 102 22.48 -1.09 -4.05
C VAL A 102 23.30 -1.05 -2.76
N THR A 103 23.85 -2.18 -2.32
CA THR A 103 24.68 -2.22 -1.11
C THR A 103 26.00 -1.48 -1.26
N GLN A 104 26.61 -1.52 -2.45
CA GLN A 104 27.79 -0.73 -2.77
C GLN A 104 27.49 0.77 -2.78
N VAL A 105 26.39 1.19 -3.42
CA VAL A 105 25.95 2.59 -3.46
C VAL A 105 25.65 3.12 -2.05
N LEU A 106 24.96 2.35 -1.21
CA LEU A 106 24.71 2.72 0.18
C LEU A 106 26.01 2.88 0.97
N THR A 107 27.01 2.03 0.73
CA THR A 107 28.36 2.15 1.35
C THR A 107 29.07 3.42 0.90
N GLN A 108 29.03 3.73 -0.41
CA GLN A 108 29.59 4.96 -0.99
C GLN A 108 28.91 6.22 -0.44
N ALA A 109 27.61 6.15 -0.21
CA ALA A 109 26.82 7.21 0.43
C ALA A 109 27.14 7.42 1.94
N GLY A 110 28.02 6.60 2.51
CA GLY A 110 28.35 6.64 3.95
C GLY A 110 27.33 5.96 4.86
N HIS A 111 26.43 5.15 4.29
CA HIS A 111 25.37 4.43 5.01
C HIS A 111 25.50 2.91 4.81
N PRO A 112 26.63 2.27 5.18
CA PRO A 112 26.75 0.82 5.08
C PRO A 112 25.68 0.16 5.98
N VAL A 113 24.89 -0.72 5.39
CA VAL A 113 23.80 -1.40 6.10
C VAL A 113 23.84 -2.90 5.84
N LYS A 114 23.66 -3.69 6.89
CA LYS A 114 23.50 -5.13 6.79
C LYS A 114 22.01 -5.46 6.70
N LEU A 115 21.55 -5.84 5.52
CA LEU A 115 20.18 -6.25 5.28
C LEU A 115 20.00 -7.74 5.51
N LEU A 116 18.79 -8.15 5.94
CA LEU A 116 18.36 -9.54 5.83
C LEU A 116 18.09 -9.83 4.34
N ALA A 117 19.08 -10.36 3.65
CA ALA A 117 19.12 -10.53 2.19
C ALA A 117 18.27 -11.73 1.70
N LYS A 118 17.01 -11.81 2.16
CA LYS A 118 16.07 -12.87 1.78
C LYS A 118 14.67 -12.26 1.61
N PRO A 119 13.90 -12.64 0.59
CA PRO A 119 12.48 -12.25 0.47
C PRO A 119 11.69 -12.62 1.74
N TYR A 120 10.67 -11.84 2.05
CA TYR A 120 9.77 -12.09 3.16
C TYR A 120 8.33 -12.12 2.66
N ASP A 121 7.58 -13.15 3.06
CA ASP A 121 6.15 -13.32 2.75
C ASP A 121 5.83 -13.29 1.23
N MET A 122 6.77 -13.77 0.43
CA MET A 122 6.64 -13.79 -1.03
C MET A 122 6.30 -15.21 -1.49
N PRO A 123 5.13 -15.44 -2.13
CA PRO A 123 4.56 -16.79 -2.34
C PRO A 123 5.44 -17.76 -3.13
N HIS A 124 6.41 -17.29 -3.92
CA HIS A 124 7.15 -18.15 -4.85
C HIS A 124 8.66 -17.88 -4.88
N SER A 125 9.18 -17.15 -3.91
CA SER A 125 10.63 -16.91 -3.85
C SER A 125 11.09 -16.83 -2.41
N ASP A 126 11.88 -17.81 -2.03
CA ASP A 126 12.66 -17.80 -0.80
C ASP A 126 14.17 -17.72 -1.07
N VAL A 127 14.55 -17.56 -2.35
CA VAL A 127 15.95 -17.46 -2.79
C VAL A 127 16.58 -16.19 -2.21
N PRO A 128 17.67 -16.28 -1.43
CA PRO A 128 18.39 -15.12 -0.96
C PRO A 128 18.81 -14.20 -2.11
N PHE A 129 18.70 -12.88 -1.94
CA PHE A 129 19.00 -11.92 -3.00
C PHE A 129 20.38 -12.13 -3.67
N PRO A 130 21.48 -12.39 -2.93
CA PRO A 130 22.78 -12.65 -3.56
C PRO A 130 22.82 -13.91 -4.44
N ASN A 131 21.88 -14.83 -4.23
CA ASN A 131 21.82 -16.11 -4.94
C ASN A 131 20.83 -16.09 -6.13
N ASP A 132 20.02 -15.07 -6.24
CA ASP A 132 19.04 -14.93 -7.31
C ASP A 132 19.69 -14.35 -8.58
N GLN A 133 20.29 -15.24 -9.37
CA GLN A 133 21.06 -14.92 -10.57
C GLN A 133 20.21 -14.81 -11.84
N LEU A 134 18.88 -15.03 -11.74
CA LEU A 134 18.00 -14.95 -12.91
C LEU A 134 17.85 -13.51 -13.37
N ALA A 135 18.33 -13.19 -14.56
CA ALA A 135 18.08 -11.90 -15.20
C ALA A 135 16.59 -11.77 -15.55
N ARG A 136 16.01 -10.62 -15.23
CA ARG A 136 14.59 -10.34 -15.47
C ARG A 136 14.44 -9.11 -16.34
N SER A 137 13.69 -9.28 -17.43
CA SER A 137 13.24 -8.17 -18.26
C SER A 137 11.83 -7.75 -17.78
N CYS A 138 11.67 -6.48 -17.42
CA CYS A 138 10.38 -5.95 -17.04
C CYS A 138 9.64 -5.39 -18.25
N ASN A 139 8.36 -5.71 -18.36
CA ASN A 139 7.46 -5.07 -19.30
C ASN A 139 7.15 -3.65 -18.82
N VAL A 140 7.87 -2.63 -19.34
CA VAL A 140 7.72 -1.21 -18.93
C VAL A 140 6.25 -0.75 -19.02
N PRO A 141 5.53 -0.97 -20.14
CA PRO A 141 4.11 -0.62 -20.23
C PRO A 141 3.24 -1.23 -19.11
N ALA A 142 3.53 -2.46 -18.68
CA ALA A 142 2.78 -3.09 -17.59
C ALA A 142 3.08 -2.44 -16.23
N VAL A 143 4.34 -2.06 -15.98
CA VAL A 143 4.72 -1.31 -14.77
C VAL A 143 4.07 0.08 -14.76
N GLU A 144 4.02 0.76 -15.89
CA GLU A 144 3.36 2.06 -16.02
C GLU A 144 1.84 1.95 -15.79
N LYS A 145 1.19 0.91 -16.32
CA LYS A 145 -0.22 0.62 -16.05
C LYS A 145 -0.47 0.41 -14.56
N TRP A 146 0.31 -0.45 -13.91
CA TRP A 146 0.22 -0.67 -12.47
C TRP A 146 0.40 0.62 -11.68
N TRP A 147 1.40 1.44 -12.00
CA TRP A 147 1.61 2.71 -11.33
C TRP A 147 0.46 3.69 -11.56
N HIS A 148 -0.14 3.71 -12.76
CA HIS A 148 -1.32 4.50 -13.04
C HIS A 148 -2.51 4.09 -12.15
N ILE A 149 -2.67 2.78 -11.95
CA ILE A 149 -3.69 2.25 -11.02
C ILE A 149 -3.37 2.69 -9.58
N LEU A 150 -2.11 2.59 -9.15
CA LEU A 150 -1.74 3.05 -7.80
C LEU A 150 -2.00 4.55 -7.59
N ARG A 151 -1.84 5.38 -8.60
CA ARG A 151 -2.20 6.81 -8.53
C ARG A 151 -3.69 7.01 -8.32
N PHE A 152 -4.51 6.27 -9.04
CA PHE A 152 -5.96 6.28 -8.85
C PHE A 152 -6.34 5.80 -7.43
N CYS A 153 -5.75 4.70 -6.99
CA CYS A 153 -5.96 4.19 -5.63
C CYS A 153 -5.53 5.23 -4.58
N HIS A 154 -4.38 5.88 -4.77
CA HIS A 154 -3.87 6.89 -3.85
C HIS A 154 -4.85 8.07 -3.72
N ASP A 155 -5.30 8.64 -4.83
CA ASP A 155 -6.24 9.76 -4.82
C ASP A 155 -7.56 9.37 -4.10
N THR A 156 -8.08 8.18 -4.37
CA THR A 156 -9.32 7.69 -3.76
C THR A 156 -9.12 7.37 -2.27
N PHE A 157 -8.02 6.71 -1.91
CA PHE A 157 -7.72 6.36 -0.51
C PHE A 157 -7.41 7.59 0.34
N GLU A 158 -6.72 8.60 -0.19
CA GLU A 158 -6.52 9.88 0.51
C GLU A 158 -7.85 10.62 0.70
N THR A 159 -8.74 10.60 -0.31
CA THR A 159 -10.09 11.14 -0.18
C THR A 159 -10.86 10.41 0.91
N PHE A 160 -10.81 9.07 0.93
CA PHE A 160 -11.46 8.26 1.96
C PHE A 160 -10.85 8.50 3.34
N ALA A 161 -9.51 8.53 3.46
CA ALA A 161 -8.83 8.81 4.72
C ALA A 161 -9.24 10.17 5.32
N GLY A 162 -9.34 11.19 4.48
CA GLY A 162 -9.75 12.54 4.87
C GLY A 162 -11.21 12.64 5.36
N ARG A 163 -12.07 11.70 4.98
CA ARG A 163 -13.48 11.67 5.40
C ARG A 163 -13.68 11.01 6.77
N SER A 164 -12.70 11.10 7.68
CA SER A 164 -12.85 10.53 9.02
C SER A 164 -11.91 11.17 10.02
N TYR A 165 -12.45 11.52 11.19
CA TYR A 165 -11.65 11.88 12.37
C TYR A 165 -11.05 10.67 13.09
N ALA A 166 -11.44 9.44 12.75
CA ALA A 166 -10.82 8.25 13.29
C ALA A 166 -9.32 8.24 12.94
N ARG A 167 -8.50 7.71 13.84
CA ARG A 167 -7.09 7.48 13.51
C ARG A 167 -6.98 6.66 12.25
N THR A 168 -6.28 7.18 11.26
CA THR A 168 -6.12 6.54 9.95
C THR A 168 -4.64 6.39 9.63
N SER A 169 -4.26 5.27 9.02
CA SER A 169 -2.91 5.11 8.53
C SER A 169 -2.66 6.05 7.36
N PRO A 170 -1.41 6.40 7.09
CA PRO A 170 -1.07 6.91 5.77
C PRO A 170 -1.43 5.91 4.66
N VAL A 171 -1.72 6.39 3.46
CA VAL A 171 -1.82 5.55 2.27
C VAL A 171 -0.43 5.04 1.90
N GLN A 172 -0.24 3.73 1.80
CA GLN A 172 1.08 3.11 1.79
C GLN A 172 1.10 1.74 1.13
N LEU A 173 2.27 1.33 0.62
CA LEU A 173 2.50 0.00 0.09
C LEU A 173 3.28 -0.85 1.10
N PHE A 174 2.71 -1.99 1.49
CA PHE A 174 3.42 -3.02 2.24
C PHE A 174 4.22 -3.88 1.26
N TRP A 175 5.53 -3.68 1.25
CA TRP A 175 6.43 -4.31 0.29
C TRP A 175 6.50 -5.84 0.40
N HIS A 176 6.14 -6.42 1.54
CA HIS A 176 6.17 -7.88 1.72
C HIS A 176 4.99 -8.57 1.01
N SER A 177 3.80 -8.03 1.09
CA SER A 177 2.57 -8.54 0.45
C SER A 177 2.27 -7.88 -0.89
N PHE A 178 2.91 -6.74 -1.17
CA PHE A 178 2.78 -5.95 -2.40
C PHE A 178 1.39 -5.34 -2.59
N ASP A 179 0.72 -5.07 -1.51
CA ASP A 179 -0.59 -4.40 -1.48
C ASP A 179 -0.48 -2.92 -1.10
N PHE A 180 -1.37 -2.11 -1.65
CA PHE A 180 -1.45 -0.67 -1.40
C PHE A 180 -2.64 -0.40 -0.49
N VAL A 181 -2.41 0.17 0.69
CA VAL A 181 -3.29 0.07 1.86
C VAL A 181 -3.59 1.40 2.49
N VAL A 182 -4.80 1.52 3.02
CA VAL A 182 -5.21 2.49 4.05
C VAL A 182 -5.98 1.76 5.15
N THR A 183 -5.77 2.15 6.42
CA THR A 183 -6.39 1.47 7.56
C THR A 183 -7.00 2.50 8.50
N ARG A 184 -8.25 2.31 8.90
CA ARG A 184 -8.93 3.07 9.97
C ARG A 184 -8.94 2.27 11.26
N PHE A 185 -8.82 2.96 12.37
CA PHE A 185 -8.79 2.38 13.72
C PHE A 185 -10.06 2.75 14.48
N THR A 186 -10.59 1.81 15.25
CA THR A 186 -11.73 2.11 16.18
C THR A 186 -11.28 2.88 17.41
N GLY A 187 -9.97 2.97 17.66
CA GLY A 187 -9.41 3.57 18.87
C GLY A 187 -9.29 2.63 20.07
N ARG A 188 -9.82 1.40 19.97
CA ARG A 188 -9.76 0.41 21.05
C ARG A 188 -8.56 -0.52 20.89
N ILE A 189 -8.04 -0.98 22.03
CA ILE A 189 -7.04 -2.05 22.08
C ILE A 189 -7.73 -3.36 21.68
N ALA A 190 -7.11 -4.12 20.80
CA ALA A 190 -7.65 -5.41 20.38
C ALA A 190 -7.65 -6.41 21.55
N PRO A 191 -8.70 -7.25 21.71
CA PRO A 191 -8.76 -8.25 22.78
C PRO A 191 -7.59 -9.23 22.81
N ASN A 192 -7.02 -9.51 21.63
CA ASN A 192 -5.83 -10.36 21.45
C ASN A 192 -4.52 -9.55 21.40
N HIS A 193 -4.50 -8.34 21.95
CA HIS A 193 -3.32 -7.48 22.01
C HIS A 193 -2.10 -8.23 22.57
N GLY A 194 -1.00 -8.16 21.84
CA GLY A 194 0.23 -8.84 22.21
C GLY A 194 0.27 -10.34 21.93
N GLN A 195 -0.77 -10.90 21.30
CA GLN A 195 -0.85 -12.32 20.89
C GLN A 195 -0.62 -12.45 19.38
N GLY A 196 -0.01 -13.55 18.97
CA GLY A 196 0.26 -13.88 17.58
C GLY A 196 1.53 -14.72 17.45
N ASP A 197 1.63 -15.47 16.36
CA ASP A 197 2.76 -16.37 16.10
C ASP A 197 3.97 -15.65 15.49
N ARG A 198 3.74 -14.46 14.90
CA ARG A 198 4.79 -13.64 14.30
C ARG A 198 4.86 -12.29 14.99
N ARG A 199 6.08 -11.79 15.20
CA ARG A 199 6.30 -10.46 15.76
C ARG A 199 5.58 -9.36 14.96
N SER A 200 5.52 -9.48 13.63
CA SER A 200 4.80 -8.56 12.77
C SER A 200 3.32 -8.46 13.14
N ASP A 201 2.68 -9.61 13.38
CA ASP A 201 1.25 -9.69 13.67
C ASP A 201 0.95 -9.13 15.08
N VAL A 202 1.81 -9.47 16.05
CA VAL A 202 1.71 -8.92 17.41
C VAL A 202 1.74 -7.39 17.42
N GLU A 203 2.65 -6.78 16.65
CA GLU A 203 2.80 -5.32 16.59
C GLU A 203 1.77 -4.65 15.65
N ALA A 204 1.32 -5.34 14.58
CA ALA A 204 0.37 -4.78 13.63
C ALA A 204 -1.06 -4.71 14.20
N TYR A 205 -1.49 -5.75 14.93
CA TYR A 205 -2.86 -5.91 15.41
C TYR A 205 -3.02 -5.63 16.90
N THR A 206 -2.30 -4.66 17.43
CA THR A 206 -2.43 -4.22 18.83
C THR A 206 -3.75 -3.48 19.10
N HIS A 207 -4.37 -2.93 18.07
CA HIS A 207 -5.64 -2.20 18.12
C HIS A 207 -6.59 -2.77 17.09
N GLU A 208 -7.88 -2.55 17.32
CA GLU A 208 -8.92 -2.92 16.37
C GLU A 208 -8.84 -2.04 15.12
N VAL A 209 -8.91 -2.69 13.96
CA VAL A 209 -8.75 -2.04 12.66
C VAL A 209 -9.80 -2.49 11.65
N VAL A 210 -10.13 -1.59 10.73
CA VAL A 210 -10.70 -1.94 9.44
C VAL A 210 -9.68 -1.53 8.38
N SER A 211 -9.13 -2.49 7.68
CA SER A 211 -8.08 -2.28 6.68
C SER A 211 -8.62 -2.45 5.27
N PHE A 212 -8.16 -1.60 4.37
CA PHE A 212 -8.57 -1.54 2.98
C PHE A 212 -7.34 -1.55 2.10
N GLY A 213 -7.40 -2.26 0.99
CA GLY A 213 -6.26 -2.27 0.09
C GLY A 213 -6.62 -2.54 -1.36
N PHE A 214 -5.66 -2.21 -2.22
CA PHE A 214 -5.59 -2.67 -3.59
C PHE A 214 -4.52 -3.75 -3.69
N TRP A 215 -4.88 -4.87 -4.29
CA TRP A 215 -4.01 -5.99 -4.50
C TRP A 215 -3.95 -6.34 -5.99
N PRO A 216 -2.75 -6.42 -6.59
CA PRO A 216 -2.62 -6.61 -8.03
C PRO A 216 -2.75 -8.07 -8.49
N GLY A 217 -3.31 -8.93 -7.64
CA GLY A 217 -3.45 -10.36 -7.89
C GLY A 217 -2.22 -11.19 -7.53
N ASP A 218 -2.42 -12.49 -7.47
CA ASP A 218 -1.38 -13.51 -7.26
C ASP A 218 -1.71 -14.79 -8.04
N PRO A 219 -0.87 -15.85 -7.97
CA PRO A 219 -1.15 -17.11 -8.66
C PRO A 219 -2.45 -17.83 -8.25
N LYS A 220 -2.97 -17.56 -7.05
CA LYS A 220 -4.24 -18.13 -6.57
C LYS A 220 -5.44 -17.28 -6.98
N THR A 221 -5.27 -15.97 -6.89
CA THR A 221 -6.30 -14.97 -7.26
C THR A 221 -5.77 -14.16 -8.43
N ARG A 222 -6.03 -14.64 -9.65
CA ARG A 222 -5.42 -14.12 -10.89
C ARG A 222 -6.14 -12.88 -11.44
N PHE A 223 -6.55 -11.98 -10.56
CA PHE A 223 -7.12 -10.68 -10.93
C PHE A 223 -6.74 -9.61 -9.92
N PRO A 224 -6.53 -8.37 -10.36
CA PRO A 224 -6.38 -7.24 -9.45
C PRO A 224 -7.73 -6.89 -8.81
N GLY A 225 -7.70 -6.51 -7.53
CA GLY A 225 -8.91 -6.19 -6.80
C GLY A 225 -8.69 -5.34 -5.56
N PHE A 226 -9.80 -4.86 -5.05
CA PHE A 226 -9.87 -4.17 -3.76
C PHE A 226 -10.37 -5.13 -2.70
N TYR A 227 -9.88 -4.96 -1.48
CA TYR A 227 -10.29 -5.76 -0.35
C TYR A 227 -10.51 -4.91 0.89
N SER A 228 -11.30 -5.45 1.84
CA SER A 228 -11.35 -4.94 3.21
C SER A 228 -11.54 -6.08 4.20
N TYR A 229 -10.92 -5.94 5.38
CA TYR A 229 -11.14 -6.82 6.51
C TYR A 229 -11.20 -6.04 7.81
N THR A 230 -11.89 -6.59 8.81
CA THR A 230 -11.91 -6.08 10.18
C THR A 230 -11.14 -7.02 11.08
N ALA A 231 -10.23 -6.50 11.90
CA ALA A 231 -9.43 -7.31 12.81
C ALA A 231 -9.39 -6.73 14.24
N PRO A 232 -9.71 -7.56 15.27
CA PRO A 232 -10.29 -8.90 15.15
C PRO A 232 -11.66 -8.86 14.48
N GLU A 233 -12.02 -9.91 13.74
CA GLU A 233 -13.31 -9.94 13.07
C GLU A 233 -14.46 -10.03 14.09
N PRO A 234 -15.41 -9.11 14.06
CA PRO A 234 -16.58 -9.15 14.91
C PRO A 234 -17.64 -10.13 14.37
N ALA A 235 -18.45 -10.71 15.27
CA ALA A 235 -19.54 -11.58 14.85
C ALA A 235 -20.55 -10.82 13.97
N GLY A 236 -21.05 -11.49 12.93
CA GLY A 236 -22.05 -10.93 12.01
C GLY A 236 -21.49 -9.96 10.96
N LEU A 237 -20.17 -9.78 10.85
CA LEU A 237 -19.55 -8.87 9.88
C LEU A 237 -20.09 -9.09 8.46
N ALA A 238 -20.13 -10.34 8.00
CA ALA A 238 -20.54 -10.69 6.64
C ALA A 238 -22.06 -10.61 6.40
N GLU A 239 -22.87 -10.30 7.41
CA GLU A 239 -24.31 -10.06 7.27
C GLU A 239 -24.62 -8.63 6.79
N HIS A 240 -23.65 -7.72 6.88
CA HIS A 240 -23.78 -6.35 6.43
C HIS A 240 -23.65 -6.25 4.91
N PRO A 241 -24.50 -5.42 4.26
CA PRO A 241 -24.43 -5.24 2.82
C PRO A 241 -23.17 -4.47 2.40
N LEU A 242 -22.63 -4.82 1.24
CA LEU A 242 -21.54 -4.09 0.58
C LEU A 242 -22.06 -3.30 -0.63
N GLN A 243 -21.34 -2.23 -0.97
CA GLN A 243 -21.55 -1.45 -2.18
C GLN A 243 -20.23 -1.39 -2.96
N PRO A 244 -20.28 -1.25 -4.31
CA PRO A 244 -21.46 -1.44 -5.18
C PRO A 244 -21.93 -2.89 -5.17
N SER A 245 -23.02 -3.21 -5.86
CA SER A 245 -23.61 -4.56 -5.91
C SER A 245 -22.68 -5.65 -6.46
N ALA A 246 -21.58 -5.28 -7.12
CA ALA A 246 -20.51 -6.19 -7.56
C ALA A 246 -19.58 -6.62 -6.41
N ALA A 247 -19.62 -5.96 -5.26
CA ALA A 247 -18.83 -6.34 -4.09
C ALA A 247 -19.46 -7.54 -3.37
N TRP A 248 -18.60 -8.38 -2.76
CA TRP A 248 -19.06 -9.56 -2.03
C TRP A 248 -18.17 -9.88 -0.82
N TRP A 249 -18.71 -10.64 0.12
CA TRP A 249 -17.95 -11.24 1.19
C TRP A 249 -17.40 -12.60 0.75
N GLN A 250 -16.09 -12.77 0.83
CA GLN A 250 -15.40 -14.04 0.61
C GLN A 250 -15.19 -14.71 1.96
N ASP A 251 -15.77 -15.89 2.15
CA ASP A 251 -15.50 -16.75 3.31
C ASP A 251 -14.10 -17.38 3.16
N LEU A 252 -13.26 -17.19 4.18
CA LEU A 252 -11.94 -17.79 4.32
C LEU A 252 -11.92 -18.89 5.41
N GLY A 253 -13.06 -19.31 5.93
CA GLY A 253 -13.26 -20.27 6.99
C GLY A 253 -13.14 -19.68 8.40
N ALA A 254 -12.04 -19.04 8.74
CA ALA A 254 -11.83 -18.39 10.04
C ALA A 254 -12.20 -16.90 10.06
N SER A 255 -12.39 -16.29 8.92
CA SER A 255 -12.69 -14.87 8.74
C SER A 255 -13.31 -14.61 7.37
N HIS A 256 -13.81 -13.38 7.19
CA HIS A 256 -14.34 -12.90 5.91
C HIS A 256 -13.49 -11.76 5.34
N LEU A 257 -13.46 -11.71 4.02
CA LEU A 257 -12.81 -10.65 3.28
C LEU A 257 -13.83 -10.00 2.34
N ALA A 258 -14.09 -8.71 2.50
CA ALA A 258 -14.84 -7.97 1.49
C ALA A 258 -13.99 -7.82 0.24
N LEU A 259 -14.54 -8.10 -0.93
CA LEU A 259 -13.84 -8.05 -2.21
C LEU A 259 -14.63 -7.25 -3.25
N LEU A 260 -13.89 -6.55 -4.12
CA LEU A 260 -14.40 -5.91 -5.32
C LEU A 260 -13.33 -6.00 -6.42
N LYS A 261 -13.67 -6.55 -7.58
CA LYS A 261 -12.71 -6.63 -8.68
C LYS A 261 -12.35 -5.23 -9.21
N TYR A 262 -11.09 -5.04 -9.54
CA TYR A 262 -10.64 -3.81 -10.19
C TYR A 262 -11.35 -3.55 -11.52
N ASP A 263 -11.65 -4.61 -12.28
CA ASP A 263 -12.36 -4.49 -13.56
C ASP A 263 -13.79 -3.96 -13.40
N ASP A 264 -14.49 -4.30 -12.31
CA ASP A 264 -15.82 -3.75 -12.01
C ASP A 264 -15.73 -2.25 -11.70
N VAL A 265 -14.69 -1.84 -10.96
CA VAL A 265 -14.44 -0.43 -10.65
C VAL A 265 -14.07 0.36 -11.90
N ARG A 266 -13.08 -0.09 -12.69
CA ARG A 266 -12.62 0.65 -13.87
C ARG A 266 -13.68 0.79 -14.96
N SER A 267 -14.64 -0.13 -14.99
CA SER A 267 -15.75 -0.15 -15.97
C SER A 267 -16.99 0.62 -15.51
N ALA A 268 -17.00 1.10 -14.25
CA ALA A 268 -18.10 1.89 -13.73
C ALA A 268 -18.18 3.26 -14.43
N SER A 269 -19.37 3.86 -14.47
CA SER A 269 -19.56 5.21 -15.00
C SER A 269 -18.75 6.28 -14.22
N ASP A 270 -18.58 6.08 -12.92
CA ASP A 270 -17.68 6.83 -12.03
C ASP A 270 -16.84 5.83 -11.21
N PRO A 271 -15.62 5.51 -11.66
CA PRO A 271 -14.74 4.58 -10.97
C PRO A 271 -14.37 5.03 -9.55
N LYS A 272 -14.19 6.35 -9.34
CA LYS A 272 -13.83 6.89 -8.02
C LYS A 272 -14.98 6.71 -7.03
N GLU A 273 -16.18 7.04 -7.43
CA GLU A 273 -17.36 6.85 -6.58
C GLU A 273 -17.66 5.38 -6.31
N ALA A 274 -17.49 4.50 -7.30
CA ALA A 274 -17.63 3.06 -7.11
C ALA A 274 -16.66 2.52 -6.05
N LEU A 275 -15.40 2.96 -6.09
CA LEU A 275 -14.42 2.57 -5.08
C LEU A 275 -14.72 3.21 -3.72
N LEU A 276 -15.08 4.50 -3.66
CA LEU A 276 -15.45 5.16 -2.40
C LEU A 276 -16.65 4.49 -1.73
N SER A 277 -17.67 4.08 -2.52
CA SER A 277 -18.83 3.35 -2.01
C SER A 277 -18.44 2.00 -1.41
N PHE A 278 -17.48 1.29 -2.03
CA PHE A 278 -16.94 0.04 -1.48
C PHE A 278 -16.25 0.28 -0.14
N LEU A 279 -15.31 1.23 -0.09
CA LEU A 279 -14.55 1.56 1.12
C LEU A 279 -15.48 1.98 2.26
N GLN A 280 -16.48 2.81 1.96
CA GLN A 280 -17.43 3.33 2.94
C GLN A 280 -18.33 2.22 3.48
N SER A 281 -18.93 1.39 2.62
CA SER A 281 -19.80 0.30 3.07
C SER A 281 -19.06 -0.75 3.88
N ALA A 282 -17.80 -1.07 3.54
CA ALA A 282 -16.97 -1.97 4.32
C ALA A 282 -16.54 -1.36 5.66
N TRP A 283 -16.29 -0.04 5.72
CA TRP A 283 -16.08 0.67 6.98
C TRP A 283 -17.31 0.60 7.87
N GLU A 284 -18.48 0.93 7.35
CA GLU A 284 -19.75 0.90 8.07
C GLU A 284 -20.06 -0.50 8.62
N ALA A 285 -19.84 -1.54 7.80
CA ALA A 285 -19.98 -2.93 8.23
C ALA A 285 -19.06 -3.27 9.41
N GLY A 286 -17.77 -2.99 9.30
CA GLY A 286 -16.80 -3.24 10.36
C GLY A 286 -17.08 -2.45 11.62
N ALA A 287 -17.43 -1.18 11.50
CA ALA A 287 -17.72 -0.29 12.62
C ALA A 287 -19.02 -0.68 13.33
N ALA A 288 -20.08 -0.98 12.58
CA ALA A 288 -21.36 -1.43 13.14
C ALA A 288 -21.22 -2.75 13.87
N ALA A 289 -20.62 -3.77 13.25
CA ALA A 289 -20.39 -5.07 13.85
C ALA A 289 -19.46 -4.99 15.08
N SER A 290 -18.51 -4.06 15.10
CA SER A 290 -17.63 -3.78 16.25
C SER A 290 -18.28 -2.88 17.31
N ASN A 291 -19.53 -2.46 17.15
CA ASN A 291 -20.20 -1.51 18.05
C ASN A 291 -19.41 -0.20 18.26
N VAL A 292 -18.81 0.33 17.19
CA VAL A 292 -18.26 1.68 17.22
C VAL A 292 -19.41 2.66 17.27
N ARG A 293 -19.45 3.49 18.31
CA ARG A 293 -20.53 4.48 18.53
C ARG A 293 -20.18 5.79 17.84
N ASP A 294 -21.22 6.54 17.52
CA ASP A 294 -21.12 7.92 17.06
C ASP A 294 -20.31 8.08 15.76
N LEU A 295 -20.54 7.18 14.78
CA LEU A 295 -19.88 7.24 13.47
C LEU A 295 -20.05 8.61 12.78
N ASP A 296 -21.21 9.24 12.95
CA ASP A 296 -21.51 10.56 12.38
C ASP A 296 -20.58 11.65 12.94
N THR A 297 -20.12 11.50 14.19
CA THR A 297 -19.15 12.44 14.79
C THR A 297 -17.73 12.27 14.23
N LEU A 298 -17.47 11.15 13.52
CA LEU A 298 -16.19 10.90 12.89
C LEU A 298 -16.12 11.43 11.45
N ASP A 299 -17.24 11.91 10.88
CA ASP A 299 -17.25 12.51 9.54
C ASP A 299 -16.96 14.03 9.63
N PRO A 300 -15.84 14.51 9.07
CA PRO A 300 -15.51 15.93 9.06
C PRO A 300 -16.27 16.74 7.99
N THR A 301 -16.94 16.09 7.04
CA THR A 301 -17.54 16.75 5.86
C THR A 301 -18.52 17.84 6.21
N PRO A 302 -19.46 17.66 7.17
CA PRO A 302 -20.41 18.71 7.53
C PRO A 302 -19.74 19.99 8.06
N LEU A 303 -18.67 19.83 8.86
CA LEU A 303 -17.89 20.96 9.36
C LEU A 303 -17.13 21.66 8.22
N TRP A 304 -16.56 20.90 7.29
CA TRP A 304 -15.86 21.50 6.15
C TRP A 304 -16.77 22.29 5.24
N ASP A 305 -17.98 21.79 4.97
CA ASP A 305 -18.99 22.50 4.19
C ASP A 305 -19.36 23.84 4.87
N GLU A 306 -19.59 23.83 6.20
CA GLU A 306 -19.83 25.06 6.98
C GLU A 306 -18.65 26.03 6.91
N LEU A 307 -17.42 25.54 7.06
CA LEU A 307 -16.21 26.39 7.02
C LEU A 307 -15.96 26.96 5.64
N ASP A 308 -16.21 26.20 4.58
CA ASP A 308 -16.09 26.68 3.20
C ASP A 308 -17.10 27.79 2.87
N GLU A 309 -18.30 27.73 3.47
CA GLU A 309 -19.28 28.80 3.36
C GLU A 309 -18.86 30.06 4.14
N ARG A 310 -18.35 29.90 5.35
CA ARG A 310 -17.92 31.02 6.23
C ARG A 310 -16.60 31.66 5.79
N PHE A 311 -15.68 30.86 5.23
CA PHE A 311 -14.33 31.28 4.89
C PHE A 311 -13.99 30.91 3.44
N PRO A 312 -14.45 31.67 2.44
CA PRO A 312 -14.40 31.31 1.02
C PRO A 312 -12.99 31.30 0.41
N PHE A 313 -11.92 31.34 1.22
CA PHE A 313 -10.53 31.24 0.72
C PHE A 313 -10.19 29.90 0.07
N THR A 314 -11.00 28.86 0.28
CA THR A 314 -10.82 27.53 -0.29
C THR A 314 -11.55 27.31 -1.62
N LYS A 315 -12.33 28.31 -2.10
CA LYS A 315 -13.13 28.18 -3.33
C LYS A 315 -12.36 27.95 -4.64
N ASN A 316 -11.04 27.89 -4.61
CA ASN A 316 -10.22 27.54 -5.79
C ASN A 316 -10.00 26.02 -5.97
N ARG A 317 -10.59 25.16 -5.16
CA ARG A 317 -10.70 23.73 -5.45
C ARG A 317 -12.01 23.51 -6.21
N GLU A 318 -12.00 23.76 -7.52
CA GLU A 318 -12.98 23.13 -8.40
C GLU A 318 -12.99 21.62 -8.07
N ARG A 319 -14.15 21.15 -7.64
CA ARG A 319 -14.41 19.72 -7.46
C ARG A 319 -14.17 19.05 -8.81
N ARG A 320 -12.99 18.47 -9.02
CA ARG A 320 -12.69 17.63 -10.17
C ARG A 320 -12.92 16.17 -9.79
#